data_07076bce76fb50bb9b8ef7c68ccd8335
#
_entry.id   07076bce76fb50bb9b8ef7c68ccd8335
#
_cell.length_a   1.000
_cell.length_b   1.000
_cell.length_c   1.000
_cell.angle_alpha   90.00
_cell.angle_beta   90.00
_cell.angle_gamma   90.00
#
_symmetry.space_group_name_H-M   'P 1'
#
loop_
_entity.id
_entity.type
_entity.pdbx_description
1 polymer ?
#
loop_
_entity_poly.entity_id
_entity_poly.type
_entity_poly.pdbx_seq_one_letter_code
_entity_poly.pdbx_strand_id
1 'polypeptide(L)'
;MNTPSNYVGQPIRSLQTMLRTLAHADETLLKLVPDGIYGPNTVQAVREFQRQNGLPVTGETDNTTWNKLVAIYTVQSPSVLPAAPVAVRWTPNRVLAAGSRNSHLFLIQSMLQSLARFYANVPALTVTGVHDAPSVAAVKWL
;
A
#
# COMPACT_ATOMS: atom_id res chain seq x y z
N MET A 1 12.40 -13.64 -24.08
CA MET A 1 13.33 -13.90 -22.97
C MET A 1 13.63 -12.57 -22.30
N ASN A 2 13.27 -12.40 -21.06
CA ASN A 2 13.67 -11.22 -20.31
C ASN A 2 15.18 -11.27 -20.11
N THR A 3 15.86 -10.24 -20.57
CA THR A 3 17.29 -10.08 -20.36
C THR A 3 17.58 -9.96 -18.86
N PRO A 4 18.70 -10.52 -18.37
CA PRO A 4 19.08 -10.46 -16.96
C PRO A 4 19.08 -9.04 -16.37
N SER A 5 19.26 -8.01 -17.18
CA SER A 5 19.24 -6.60 -16.78
C SER A 5 17.89 -6.14 -16.19
N ASN A 6 16.78 -6.78 -16.54
CA ASN A 6 15.48 -6.43 -16.00
C ASN A 6 15.27 -6.91 -14.55
N TYR A 7 16.13 -7.76 -14.06
CA TYR A 7 16.09 -8.27 -12.69
C TYR A 7 17.07 -7.57 -11.75
N VAL A 8 17.93 -6.72 -12.29
CA VAL A 8 18.85 -5.92 -11.44
C VAL A 8 18.02 -5.00 -10.57
N GLY A 9 18.18 -5.10 -9.28
CA GLY A 9 17.41 -4.34 -8.27
C GLY A 9 16.05 -4.97 -7.89
N GLN A 10 15.53 -5.93 -8.64
CA GLN A 10 14.25 -6.59 -8.30
C GLN A 10 14.28 -7.35 -6.97
N PRO A 11 15.33 -8.13 -6.65
CA PRO A 11 15.44 -8.77 -5.33
C PRO A 11 15.48 -7.75 -4.20
N ILE A 12 16.16 -6.62 -4.39
CA ILE A 12 16.23 -5.53 -3.40
C ILE A 12 14.86 -4.87 -3.23
N ARG A 13 14.15 -4.59 -4.31
CA ARG A 13 12.79 -4.05 -4.24
C ARG A 13 11.83 -5.01 -3.54
N SER A 14 11.95 -6.31 -3.80
CA SER A 14 11.15 -7.33 -3.12
C SER A 14 11.44 -7.36 -1.63
N LEU A 15 12.71 -7.33 -1.23
CA LEU A 15 13.14 -7.21 0.16
C LEU A 15 12.53 -5.98 0.83
N GLN A 16 12.69 -4.81 0.21
CA GLN A 16 12.19 -3.54 0.73
C GLN A 16 10.67 -3.53 0.84
N THR A 17 9.97 -4.13 -0.14
CA THR A 17 8.50 -4.26 -0.13
C THR A 17 8.04 -5.15 1.03
N MET A 18 8.70 -6.28 1.25
CA MET A 18 8.38 -7.16 2.37
C MET A 18 8.62 -6.47 3.72
N LEU A 19 9.78 -5.83 3.92
CA LEU A 19 10.09 -5.08 5.14
C LEU A 19 9.10 -3.94 5.38
N ARG A 20 8.74 -3.18 4.34
CA ARG A 20 7.73 -2.13 4.41
C ARG A 20 6.36 -2.67 4.83
N THR A 21 5.96 -3.82 4.27
CA THR A 21 4.68 -4.44 4.60
C THR A 21 4.65 -4.85 6.08
N LEU A 22 5.72 -5.46 6.58
CA LEU A 22 5.81 -5.80 8.00
C LEU A 22 5.82 -4.55 8.90
N ALA A 23 6.43 -3.45 8.46
CA ALA A 23 6.45 -2.18 9.19
C ALA A 23 5.07 -1.49 9.30
N HIS A 24 4.05 -1.95 8.56
CA HIS A 24 2.67 -1.51 8.79
C HIS A 24 2.04 -2.16 10.03
N ALA A 25 2.48 -3.37 10.38
CA ALA A 25 2.02 -4.08 11.55
C ALA A 25 2.93 -3.83 12.78
N ASP A 26 4.18 -3.44 12.55
CA ASP A 26 5.18 -3.21 13.58
C ASP A 26 5.85 -1.84 13.38
N GLU A 27 5.47 -0.88 14.22
CA GLU A 27 5.97 0.50 14.16
C GLU A 27 7.46 0.64 14.52
N THR A 28 8.08 -0.38 15.07
CA THR A 28 9.52 -0.39 15.40
C THR A 28 10.37 -0.64 14.16
N LEU A 29 9.79 -1.22 13.10
CA LEU A 29 10.45 -1.39 11.82
C LEU A 29 10.45 -0.10 11.01
N LEU A 30 11.59 0.21 10.39
CA LEU A 30 11.72 1.38 9.53
C LEU A 30 10.87 1.22 8.26
N LYS A 31 9.97 2.17 8.00
CA LYS A 31 9.17 2.22 6.77
C LYS A 31 10.04 2.64 5.58
N LEU A 32 10.30 1.72 4.68
CA LEU A 32 11.12 1.93 3.50
C LEU A 32 10.30 2.30 2.27
N VAL A 33 10.89 3.10 1.40
CA VAL A 33 10.43 3.23 0.00
C VAL A 33 11.16 2.17 -0.82
N PRO A 34 10.46 1.29 -1.54
CA PRO A 34 11.08 0.27 -2.39
C PRO A 34 11.70 0.88 -3.65
N ASP A 35 12.89 1.41 -3.54
CA ASP A 35 13.65 2.06 -4.61
C ASP A 35 14.58 1.12 -5.39
N GLY A 36 14.83 -0.07 -4.85
CA GLY A 36 15.74 -1.06 -5.43
C GLY A 36 17.21 -0.80 -5.12
N ILE A 37 17.51 0.11 -4.19
CA ILE A 37 18.87 0.45 -3.76
C ILE A 37 19.09 -0.08 -2.35
N TYR A 38 20.11 -0.91 -2.18
CA TYR A 38 20.50 -1.41 -0.84
C TYR A 38 21.35 -0.35 -0.11
N GLY A 39 20.69 0.75 0.26
CA GLY A 39 21.32 1.87 0.94
C GLY A 39 21.28 1.76 2.48
N PRO A 40 21.74 2.80 3.19
CA PRO A 40 21.82 2.82 4.66
C PRO A 40 20.49 2.53 5.36
N ASN A 41 19.38 3.03 4.83
CA ASN A 41 18.05 2.78 5.38
C ASN A 41 17.64 1.31 5.25
N THR A 42 17.98 0.66 4.14
CA THR A 42 17.73 -0.76 3.93
C THR A 42 18.57 -1.60 4.89
N VAL A 43 19.85 -1.27 5.06
CA VAL A 43 20.73 -1.91 6.03
C VAL A 43 20.16 -1.79 7.46
N GLN A 44 19.69 -0.62 7.83
CA GLN A 44 19.09 -0.40 9.16
C GLN A 44 17.83 -1.23 9.35
N ALA A 45 16.93 -1.26 8.37
CA ALA A 45 15.70 -2.04 8.43
C ALA A 45 15.99 -3.56 8.52
N VAL A 46 16.99 -4.04 7.78
CA VAL A 46 17.42 -5.44 7.86
C VAL A 46 18.00 -5.76 9.23
N ARG A 47 18.84 -4.89 9.79
CA ARG A 47 19.38 -5.07 11.15
C ARG A 47 18.27 -5.13 12.20
N GLU A 48 17.28 -4.27 12.10
CA GLU A 48 16.15 -4.26 13.02
C GLU A 48 15.33 -5.55 12.91
N PHE A 49 15.02 -5.96 11.68
CA PHE A 49 14.36 -7.23 11.42
C PHE A 49 15.15 -8.43 11.99
N GLN A 50 16.46 -8.47 11.78
CA GLN A 50 17.33 -9.52 12.30
C GLN A 50 17.31 -9.56 13.84
N ARG A 51 17.39 -8.38 14.49
CA ARG A 51 17.35 -8.26 15.95
C ARG A 51 16.03 -8.81 16.51
N GLN A 52 14.90 -8.42 15.94
CA GLN A 52 13.58 -8.86 16.40
C GLN A 52 13.37 -10.37 16.25
N ASN A 53 14.02 -10.98 15.25
CA ASN A 53 13.85 -12.38 14.92
C ASN A 53 14.98 -13.28 15.45
N GLY A 54 15.86 -12.76 16.32
CA GLY A 54 16.95 -13.52 16.91
C GLY A 54 18.00 -13.99 15.90
N LEU A 55 18.15 -13.28 14.79
CA LEU A 55 19.17 -13.54 13.78
C LEU A 55 20.43 -12.72 14.05
N PRO A 56 21.60 -13.15 13.51
CA PRO A 56 22.81 -12.32 13.56
C PRO A 56 22.56 -10.95 12.93
N VAL A 57 22.83 -9.87 13.68
CA VAL A 57 22.55 -8.48 13.28
C VAL A 57 23.68 -7.95 12.40
N THR A 58 23.73 -8.40 11.17
CA THR A 58 24.76 -8.03 10.19
C THR A 58 24.36 -6.84 9.34
N GLY A 59 23.07 -6.70 9.04
CA GLY A 59 22.55 -5.76 8.07
C GLY A 59 22.66 -6.27 6.63
N GLU A 60 23.11 -7.50 6.43
CA GLU A 60 23.16 -8.20 5.15
C GLU A 60 22.00 -9.19 5.06
N THR A 61 21.42 -9.32 3.89
CA THR A 61 20.32 -10.27 3.65
C THR A 61 20.89 -11.58 3.12
N ASP A 62 21.34 -12.44 4.03
CA ASP A 62 21.73 -13.81 3.71
C ASP A 62 20.50 -14.71 3.50
N ASN A 63 20.72 -15.97 3.12
CA ASN A 63 19.64 -16.93 2.89
C ASN A 63 18.76 -17.14 4.15
N THR A 64 19.37 -17.11 5.32
CA THR A 64 18.64 -17.29 6.60
C THR A 64 17.70 -16.10 6.85
N THR A 65 18.21 -14.89 6.70
CA THR A 65 17.43 -13.66 6.82
C THR A 65 16.32 -13.60 5.77
N TRP A 66 16.63 -13.92 4.51
CA TRP A 66 15.65 -13.94 3.43
C TRP A 66 14.52 -14.94 3.69
N ASN A 67 14.86 -16.19 4.01
CA ASN A 67 13.86 -17.22 4.26
C ASN A 67 12.96 -16.88 5.46
N LYS A 68 13.54 -16.33 6.51
CA LYS A 68 12.76 -15.88 7.68
C LYS A 68 11.81 -14.75 7.32
N LEU A 69 12.29 -13.78 6.54
CA LEU A 69 11.48 -12.65 6.08
C LEU A 69 10.31 -13.11 5.21
N VAL A 70 10.56 -14.00 4.24
CA VAL A 70 9.53 -14.56 3.36
C VAL A 70 8.49 -15.34 4.17
N ALA A 71 8.91 -16.15 5.14
CA ALA A 71 8.00 -16.91 5.99
C ALA A 71 7.05 -16.00 6.79
N ILE A 72 7.59 -14.97 7.43
CA ILE A 72 6.79 -14.00 8.20
C ILE A 72 5.89 -13.18 7.29
N TYR A 73 6.42 -12.69 6.16
CA TYR A 73 5.65 -11.94 5.18
C TYR A 73 4.45 -12.73 4.66
N THR A 74 4.65 -14.01 4.33
CA THR A 74 3.57 -14.88 3.80
C THR A 74 2.42 -15.03 4.81
N VAL A 75 2.75 -15.08 6.10
CA VAL A 75 1.72 -15.20 7.16
C VAL A 75 1.03 -13.86 7.43
N GLN A 76 1.76 -12.76 7.46
CA GLN A 76 1.24 -11.46 7.86
C GLN A 76 0.66 -10.64 6.70
N SER A 77 1.13 -10.83 5.48
CA SER A 77 0.72 -10.03 4.33
C SER A 77 -0.79 -10.01 4.08
N PRO A 78 -1.55 -11.11 4.24
CA PRO A 78 -3.00 -11.08 4.05
C PRO A 78 -3.74 -10.12 4.99
N SER A 79 -3.18 -9.88 6.18
CA SER A 79 -3.78 -9.02 7.20
C SER A 79 -3.40 -7.54 7.04
N VAL A 80 -2.26 -7.27 6.38
CA VAL A 80 -1.67 -5.93 6.27
C VAL A 80 -1.87 -5.33 4.88
N LEU A 81 -1.92 -6.16 3.85
CA LEU A 81 -2.16 -5.70 2.49
C LEU A 81 -3.58 -5.15 2.34
N PRO A 82 -3.75 -4.07 1.58
CA PRO A 82 -5.09 -3.58 1.26
C PRO A 82 -5.92 -4.69 0.61
N ALA A 83 -7.21 -4.65 0.85
CA ALA A 83 -8.16 -5.57 0.24
C ALA A 83 -7.91 -5.68 -1.27
N ALA A 84 -8.09 -6.89 -1.81
CA ALA A 84 -7.94 -7.13 -3.23
C ALA A 84 -8.75 -6.11 -4.05
N PRO A 85 -8.24 -5.63 -5.18
CA PRO A 85 -8.97 -4.65 -5.98
C PRO A 85 -10.34 -5.20 -6.38
N VAL A 86 -11.38 -4.46 -6.02
CA VAL A 86 -12.74 -4.77 -6.44
C VAL A 86 -12.86 -4.40 -7.91
N ALA A 87 -13.14 -5.38 -8.76
CA ALA A 87 -13.44 -5.12 -10.17
C ALA A 87 -14.78 -4.37 -10.26
N VAL A 88 -14.71 -3.07 -10.47
CA VAL A 88 -15.89 -2.23 -10.70
C VAL A 88 -16.24 -2.32 -12.17
N ARG A 89 -17.36 -2.99 -12.49
CA ARG A 89 -17.90 -2.95 -13.86
C ARG A 89 -18.57 -1.59 -14.07
N TRP A 90 -17.89 -0.74 -14.80
CA TRP A 90 -18.47 0.52 -15.25
C TRP A 90 -19.38 0.26 -16.47
N THR A 91 -20.66 0.64 -16.34
CA THR A 91 -21.57 0.64 -17.50
C THR A 91 -21.35 1.94 -18.26
N PRO A 92 -20.95 1.89 -19.55
CA PRO A 92 -20.80 3.09 -20.36
C PRO A 92 -22.10 3.90 -20.37
N ASN A 93 -21.98 5.23 -20.38
CA ASN A 93 -23.10 6.17 -20.48
C ASN A 93 -24.03 6.26 -19.26
N ARG A 94 -23.63 5.78 -18.10
CA ARG A 94 -24.41 5.97 -16.88
C ARG A 94 -23.97 7.25 -16.17
N VAL A 95 -24.85 8.23 -16.11
CA VAL A 95 -24.64 9.45 -15.33
C VAL A 95 -25.24 9.25 -13.93
N LEU A 96 -24.46 9.56 -12.91
CA LEU A 96 -24.92 9.58 -11.53
C LEU A 96 -25.41 11.00 -11.21
N ALA A 97 -26.73 11.16 -11.17
CA ALA A 97 -27.35 12.43 -10.76
C ALA A 97 -27.29 12.62 -9.26
N ALA A 98 -27.39 13.87 -8.78
CA ALA A 98 -27.53 14.19 -7.38
C ALA A 98 -28.69 13.41 -6.75
N GLY A 99 -28.50 12.82 -5.58
CA GLY A 99 -29.46 11.95 -4.91
C GLY A 99 -29.46 10.49 -5.35
N SER A 100 -28.72 10.13 -6.42
CA SER A 100 -28.59 8.73 -6.85
C SER A 100 -27.97 7.84 -5.78
N ARG A 101 -28.46 6.61 -5.68
CA ARG A 101 -27.86 5.54 -4.87
C ARG A 101 -27.21 4.51 -5.77
N ASN A 102 -25.94 4.21 -5.52
CA ASN A 102 -25.21 3.21 -6.30
C ASN A 102 -24.04 2.65 -5.51
N SER A 103 -23.76 1.35 -5.69
CA SER A 103 -22.61 0.70 -5.07
C SER A 103 -21.25 1.32 -5.48
N HIS A 104 -21.15 1.86 -6.69
CA HIS A 104 -19.94 2.56 -7.15
C HIS A 104 -19.66 3.85 -6.38
N LEU A 105 -20.70 4.47 -5.81
CA LEU A 105 -20.54 5.68 -4.99
C LEU A 105 -19.75 5.41 -3.71
N PHE A 106 -19.87 4.23 -3.11
CA PHE A 106 -19.03 3.86 -1.97
C PHE A 106 -17.55 3.92 -2.34
N LEU A 107 -17.17 3.41 -3.50
CA LEU A 107 -15.79 3.45 -3.98
C LEU A 107 -15.34 4.88 -4.27
N ILE A 108 -16.12 5.65 -5.04
CA ILE A 108 -15.81 7.03 -5.40
C ILE A 108 -15.67 7.89 -4.14
N GLN A 109 -16.59 7.78 -3.21
CA GLN A 109 -16.58 8.53 -1.96
C GLN A 109 -15.39 8.13 -1.06
N SER A 110 -15.02 6.85 -1.01
CA SER A 110 -13.84 6.38 -0.29
C SER A 110 -12.55 6.95 -0.88
N MET A 111 -12.46 7.03 -2.19
CA MET A 111 -11.30 7.64 -2.87
C MET A 111 -11.23 9.14 -2.57
N LEU A 112 -12.34 9.87 -2.66
CA LEU A 112 -12.42 11.29 -2.35
C LEU A 112 -12.11 11.57 -0.88
N GLN A 113 -12.63 10.76 0.04
CA GLN A 113 -12.31 10.85 1.47
C GLN A 113 -10.82 10.63 1.74
N SER A 114 -10.19 9.72 1.01
CA SER A 114 -8.75 9.49 1.10
C SER A 114 -7.96 10.70 0.59
N LEU A 115 -8.38 11.32 -0.51
CA LEU A 115 -7.76 12.53 -1.04
C LEU A 115 -7.90 13.72 -0.07
N ALA A 116 -9.03 13.86 0.60
CA ALA A 116 -9.26 14.92 1.59
C ALA A 116 -8.30 14.89 2.79
N ARG A 117 -7.61 13.75 3.03
CA ARG A 117 -6.57 13.65 4.06
C ARG A 117 -5.25 14.30 3.63
N PHE A 118 -5.00 14.40 2.33
CA PHE A 118 -3.77 14.93 1.76
C PHE A 118 -3.92 16.35 1.21
N TYR A 119 -5.13 16.70 0.76
CA TYR A 119 -5.43 17.98 0.12
C TYR A 119 -6.46 18.74 0.93
N ALA A 120 -6.05 19.85 1.55
CA ALA A 120 -6.90 20.64 2.44
C ALA A 120 -8.12 21.27 1.74
N ASN A 121 -8.06 21.44 0.43
CA ASN A 121 -9.12 22.01 -0.39
C ASN A 121 -10.12 20.98 -0.94
N VAL A 122 -9.91 19.68 -0.70
CA VAL A 122 -10.91 18.65 -1.01
C VAL A 122 -11.95 18.64 0.09
N PRO A 123 -13.25 18.87 -0.21
CA PRO A 123 -14.29 18.84 0.79
C PRO A 123 -14.36 17.48 1.50
N ALA A 124 -14.42 17.51 2.82
CA ALA A 124 -14.63 16.29 3.60
C ALA A 124 -16.03 15.73 3.32
N LEU A 125 -16.11 14.41 3.15
CA LEU A 125 -17.38 13.72 2.91
C LEU A 125 -17.44 12.40 3.69
N THR A 126 -18.64 11.89 3.87
CA THR A 126 -18.90 10.58 4.46
C THR A 126 -19.25 9.58 3.35
N VAL A 127 -18.80 8.36 3.51
CA VAL A 127 -19.08 7.26 2.55
C VAL A 127 -20.48 6.71 2.83
N THR A 128 -21.46 7.15 2.03
CA THR A 128 -22.88 6.83 2.23
C THR A 128 -23.49 5.98 1.09
N GLY A 129 -22.81 5.91 -0.05
CA GLY A 129 -23.35 5.30 -1.27
C GLY A 129 -24.45 6.13 -1.94
N VAL A 130 -24.69 7.36 -1.45
CA VAL A 130 -25.63 8.33 -2.02
C VAL A 130 -24.85 9.51 -2.58
N HIS A 131 -25.18 9.96 -3.79
CA HIS A 131 -24.60 11.16 -4.37
C HIS A 131 -25.22 12.42 -3.73
N ASP A 132 -24.89 12.63 -2.45
CA ASP A 132 -25.35 13.75 -1.64
C ASP A 132 -24.59 15.06 -1.91
N ALA A 133 -24.98 16.14 -1.26
CA ALA A 133 -24.38 17.45 -1.47
C ALA A 133 -22.84 17.48 -1.21
N PRO A 134 -22.30 16.88 -0.14
CA PRO A 134 -20.86 16.78 0.04
C PRO A 134 -20.17 15.99 -1.07
N SER A 135 -20.78 14.90 -1.54
CA SER A 135 -20.27 14.08 -2.64
C SER A 135 -20.26 14.88 -3.95
N VAL A 136 -21.31 15.64 -4.25
CA VAL A 136 -21.37 16.53 -5.42
C VAL A 136 -20.30 17.60 -5.36
N ALA A 137 -20.10 18.23 -4.19
CA ALA A 137 -19.08 19.25 -4.00
C ALA A 137 -17.66 18.70 -4.21
N ALA A 138 -17.38 17.51 -3.67
CA ALA A 138 -16.08 16.86 -3.79
C ALA A 138 -15.77 16.44 -5.24
N VAL A 139 -16.76 15.96 -6.00
CA VAL A 139 -16.60 15.61 -7.42
C VAL A 139 -16.36 16.85 -8.29
N LYS A 140 -17.01 17.98 -7.97
CA LYS A 140 -16.77 19.24 -8.68
C LYS A 140 -15.38 19.83 -8.46
N TRP A 141 -14.72 19.44 -7.38
CA TRP A 141 -13.37 19.88 -7.11
C TRP A 141 -12.34 19.19 -8.03
N LEU A 142 -12.59 17.93 -8.47
CA LEU A 142 -11.73 17.20 -9.41
C LEU A 142 -11.68 17.84 -10.79
#